data_bf69a5353625790ed1077912b252d76e
#
_entry.id   bf69a5353625790ed1077912b252d76e
#
_cell.length_a   1.000
_cell.length_b   1.000
_cell.length_c   1.000
_cell.angle_alpha   90.00
_cell.angle_beta   90.00
_cell.angle_gamma   90.00
#
_symmetry.space_group_name_H-M   'P 1'
#
loop_
_entity.id
_entity.type
_entity.pdbx_description
1 polymer ?
#
loop_
_entity_poly.entity_id
_entity_poly.type
_entity_poly.pdbx_seq_one_letter_code
_entity_poly.pdbx_strand_id
1 'polypeptide(L)'
;MPLLVDACNVLHVTGVLPPALAVGEPADLAALVLRSRYARDRVTLVCDGARPQVQTLSHTHGLTLHWTGSEPADRVIDRLLAQSSHARKHVVVSDDRAVQASARHHGAEVMTGERFLWQLAQDAQRRRGEPELRRDVHLDDASTRRWMDELGLSEDTP
;
A
#
# COMPACT_ATOMS: atom_id res chain seq x y z
N MET A 1 -6.21 1.09 -10.55
CA MET A 1 -5.08 0.97 -11.52
C MET A 1 -4.19 -0.18 -11.08
N PRO A 2 -3.85 -1.15 -11.91
CA PRO A 2 -2.99 -2.24 -11.50
C PRO A 2 -1.52 -1.80 -11.42
N LEU A 3 -0.87 -2.09 -10.28
CA LEU A 3 0.56 -1.84 -10.05
C LEU A 3 1.31 -3.16 -9.95
N LEU A 4 2.47 -3.23 -10.61
CA LEU A 4 3.49 -4.25 -10.40
C LEU A 4 4.70 -3.58 -9.76
N VAL A 5 5.02 -3.96 -8.54
CA VAL A 5 6.10 -3.34 -7.77
C VAL A 5 7.21 -4.35 -7.59
N ASP A 6 8.40 -4.02 -8.06
CA ASP A 6 9.63 -4.76 -7.77
C ASP A 6 10.03 -4.46 -6.31
N ALA A 7 9.57 -5.32 -5.41
CA ALA A 7 9.68 -5.06 -3.98
C ALA A 7 11.14 -4.99 -3.51
N CYS A 8 12.00 -5.87 -3.99
CA CYS A 8 13.41 -5.84 -3.61
C CYS A 8 14.11 -4.57 -4.08
N ASN A 9 13.87 -4.16 -5.31
CA ASN A 9 14.43 -2.91 -5.82
C ASN A 9 13.95 -1.70 -5.01
N VAL A 10 12.66 -1.61 -4.71
CA VAL A 10 12.07 -0.52 -3.91
C VAL A 10 12.60 -0.50 -2.49
N LEU A 11 12.80 -1.66 -1.85
CA LEU A 11 13.35 -1.76 -0.49
C LEU A 11 14.80 -1.30 -0.38
N HIS A 12 15.56 -1.32 -1.48
CA HIS A 12 16.91 -0.80 -1.54
C HIS A 12 16.99 0.73 -1.71
N VAL A 13 15.90 1.40 -2.03
CA VAL A 13 15.86 2.86 -2.13
C VAL A 13 15.91 3.47 -0.73
N THR A 14 16.95 4.25 -0.45
CA THR A 14 17.19 4.87 0.85
C THR A 14 16.95 6.38 0.83
N GLY A 15 16.72 6.96 2.02
CA GLY A 15 16.65 8.43 2.18
C GLY A 15 15.32 9.08 1.79
N VAL A 16 14.34 8.32 1.34
CA VAL A 16 13.01 8.83 0.94
C VAL A 16 11.99 8.75 2.08
N LEU A 17 11.95 7.61 2.77
CA LEU A 17 11.05 7.42 3.90
C LEU A 17 11.65 8.02 5.18
N PRO A 18 10.86 8.74 5.98
CA PRO A 18 11.29 9.14 7.32
C PRO A 18 11.52 7.91 8.20
N PRO A 19 12.41 7.98 9.22
CA PRO A 19 12.74 6.83 10.06
C PRO A 19 11.53 6.11 10.69
N ALA A 20 10.47 6.87 11.00
CA ALA A 20 9.22 6.30 11.55
C ALA A 20 8.41 5.47 10.54
N LEU A 21 8.75 5.51 9.27
CA LEU A 21 8.11 4.74 8.18
C LEU A 21 9.12 3.82 7.49
N ALA A 22 10.31 3.61 8.08
CA ALA A 22 11.31 2.74 7.49
C ALA A 22 10.74 1.35 7.21
N VAL A 23 11.01 0.86 6.00
CA VAL A 23 10.63 -0.47 5.54
C VAL A 23 11.89 -1.33 5.40
N GLY A 24 11.89 -2.53 5.96
CA GLY A 24 12.98 -3.48 5.86
C GLY A 24 12.58 -4.74 5.09
N GLU A 25 11.29 -5.03 5.06
CA GLU A 25 10.74 -6.26 4.51
C GLU A 25 9.54 -5.98 3.59
N PRO A 26 9.21 -6.91 2.68
CA PRO A 26 8.02 -6.79 1.82
C PRO A 26 6.72 -6.62 2.61
N ALA A 27 6.62 -7.17 3.81
CA ALA A 27 5.45 -7.02 4.68
C ALA A 27 5.27 -5.58 5.16
N ASP A 28 6.37 -4.86 5.48
CA ASP A 28 6.33 -3.45 5.87
C ASP A 28 5.86 -2.59 4.70
N LEU A 29 6.39 -2.85 3.51
CA LEU A 29 5.98 -2.17 2.28
C LEU A 29 4.50 -2.41 1.99
N ALA A 30 4.03 -3.65 2.13
CA ALA A 30 2.63 -4.02 1.99
C ALA A 30 1.73 -3.25 2.96
N ALA A 31 2.13 -3.11 4.22
CA ALA A 31 1.39 -2.36 5.24
C ALA A 31 1.29 -0.86 4.90
N LEU A 32 2.35 -0.26 4.33
CA LEU A 32 2.30 1.13 3.84
C LEU A 32 1.37 1.27 2.63
N VAL A 33 1.44 0.35 1.68
CA VAL A 33 0.57 0.35 0.47
C VAL A 33 -0.90 0.28 0.88
N LEU A 34 -1.27 -0.60 1.81
CA LEU A 34 -2.64 -0.75 2.31
C LEU A 34 -3.19 0.52 3.00
N ARG A 35 -2.30 1.41 3.44
CA ARG A 35 -2.65 2.69 4.08
C ARG A 35 -2.50 3.90 3.15
N SER A 36 -2.18 3.68 1.89
CA SER A 36 -1.91 4.74 0.91
C SER A 36 -3.09 4.94 -0.05
N ARG A 37 -2.90 5.85 -1.02
CA ARG A 37 -3.79 6.04 -2.17
C ARG A 37 -4.02 4.77 -2.99
N TYR A 38 -3.09 3.83 -2.93
CA TYR A 38 -3.12 2.56 -3.65
C TYR A 38 -3.93 1.47 -2.94
N ALA A 39 -4.48 1.73 -1.75
CA ALA A 39 -5.22 0.75 -0.95
C ALA A 39 -6.43 0.12 -1.67
N ARG A 40 -6.97 0.80 -2.69
CA ARG A 40 -8.10 0.33 -3.50
C ARG A 40 -7.69 -0.18 -4.89
N ASP A 41 -6.43 -0.07 -5.22
CA ASP A 41 -5.88 -0.57 -6.48
C ASP A 41 -5.48 -2.04 -6.37
N ARG A 42 -5.32 -2.69 -7.53
CA ARG A 42 -4.68 -4.01 -7.57
C ARG A 42 -3.17 -3.83 -7.55
N VAL A 43 -2.52 -4.21 -6.47
CA VAL A 43 -1.08 -4.10 -6.29
C VAL A 43 -0.47 -5.48 -6.14
N THR A 44 0.51 -5.80 -6.97
CA THR A 44 1.32 -7.00 -6.84
C THR A 44 2.74 -6.59 -6.47
N LEU A 45 3.17 -6.97 -5.26
CA LEU A 45 4.56 -6.85 -4.85
C LEU A 45 5.28 -8.10 -5.30
N VAL A 46 6.21 -7.96 -6.23
CA VAL A 46 7.07 -9.05 -6.69
C VAL A 46 8.28 -9.11 -5.78
N CYS A 47 8.40 -10.21 -5.05
CA CYS A 47 9.39 -10.40 -4.01
C CYS A 47 10.34 -11.52 -4.42
N ASP A 48 11.66 -11.29 -4.41
CA ASP A 48 12.65 -12.32 -4.69
C ASP A 48 12.68 -13.38 -3.60
N GLY A 49 13.01 -14.60 -3.99
CA GLY A 49 13.21 -15.72 -3.09
C GLY A 49 11.96 -16.52 -2.77
N ALA A 50 12.11 -17.42 -1.81
CA ALA A 50 11.07 -18.35 -1.41
C ALA A 50 10.04 -17.66 -0.50
N ARG A 51 8.79 -18.09 -0.60
CA ARG A 51 7.71 -17.63 0.25
C ARG A 51 8.01 -17.98 1.73
N PRO A 52 7.95 -17.01 2.65
CA PRO A 52 8.10 -17.29 4.08
C PRO A 52 7.02 -18.26 4.59
N GLN A 53 7.39 -19.11 5.56
CA GLN A 53 6.44 -20.08 6.14
C GLN A 53 5.30 -19.41 6.92
N VAL A 54 5.59 -18.26 7.53
CA VAL A 54 4.58 -17.44 8.24
C VAL A 54 4.30 -16.20 7.43
N GLN A 55 3.12 -16.12 6.85
CA GLN A 55 2.68 -14.98 6.05
C GLN A 55 1.30 -14.51 6.49
N THR A 56 1.26 -13.33 7.10
CA THR A 56 0.01 -12.72 7.59
C THR A 56 -0.75 -11.98 6.48
N LEU A 57 -0.09 -11.62 5.36
CA LEU A 57 -0.64 -10.74 4.31
C LEU A 57 -0.44 -11.31 2.90
N SER A 58 -0.97 -12.51 2.60
CA SER A 58 -0.81 -13.07 1.25
C SER A 58 -1.76 -12.43 0.22
N HIS A 59 -2.98 -12.15 0.61
CA HIS A 59 -4.01 -11.54 -0.21
C HIS A 59 -4.94 -10.70 0.65
N THR A 60 -4.82 -9.39 0.60
CA THR A 60 -5.69 -8.49 1.36
C THR A 60 -6.11 -7.33 0.46
N HIS A 61 -7.40 -7.16 0.25
CA HIS A 61 -7.99 -5.98 -0.41
C HIS A 61 -7.35 -5.56 -1.74
N GLY A 62 -7.02 -6.53 -2.62
CA GLY A 62 -6.39 -6.24 -3.92
C GLY A 62 -4.85 -6.22 -3.89
N LEU A 63 -4.22 -6.37 -2.73
CA LEU A 63 -2.78 -6.53 -2.59
C LEU A 63 -2.39 -8.01 -2.64
N THR A 64 -1.39 -8.32 -3.46
CA THR A 64 -0.81 -9.67 -3.59
C THR A 64 0.70 -9.59 -3.41
N LEU A 65 1.27 -10.48 -2.59
CA LEU A 65 2.71 -10.75 -2.56
C LEU A 65 3.00 -11.95 -3.45
N HIS A 66 3.75 -11.71 -4.51
CA HIS A 66 4.18 -12.74 -5.46
C HIS A 66 5.66 -13.08 -5.23
N TRP A 67 5.91 -14.27 -4.71
CA TRP A 67 7.28 -14.76 -4.46
C TRP A 67 7.82 -15.47 -5.68
N THR A 68 9.01 -15.06 -6.14
CA THR A 68 9.58 -15.52 -7.41
C THR A 68 10.26 -16.89 -7.32
N GLY A 69 10.55 -17.35 -6.10
CA GLY A 69 11.32 -18.58 -5.90
C GLY A 69 12.78 -18.40 -6.32
N SER A 70 13.21 -19.20 -7.29
CA SER A 70 14.55 -19.12 -7.87
C SER A 70 14.62 -18.27 -9.15
N GLU A 71 13.49 -17.79 -9.64
CA GLU A 71 13.44 -16.95 -10.85
C GLU A 71 13.74 -15.49 -10.48
N PRO A 72 14.49 -14.74 -11.29
CA PRO A 72 14.69 -13.31 -11.07
C PRO A 72 13.40 -12.50 -11.23
N ALA A 73 13.23 -11.45 -10.42
CA ALA A 73 12.02 -10.61 -10.42
C ALA A 73 11.75 -9.95 -11.78
N ASP A 74 12.78 -9.55 -12.51
CA ASP A 74 12.66 -8.96 -13.85
C ASP A 74 11.94 -9.88 -14.84
N ARG A 75 12.25 -11.19 -14.81
CA ARG A 75 11.60 -12.19 -15.66
C ARG A 75 10.15 -12.44 -15.25
N VAL A 76 9.88 -12.45 -13.95
CA VAL A 76 8.51 -12.61 -13.44
C VAL A 76 7.65 -11.41 -13.84
N ILE A 77 8.17 -10.20 -13.72
CA ILE A 77 7.47 -8.97 -14.12
C ILE A 77 7.19 -8.98 -15.63
N ASP A 78 8.19 -9.33 -16.44
CA ASP A 78 8.02 -9.46 -17.90
C ASP A 78 6.91 -10.46 -18.28
N ARG A 79 6.93 -11.64 -17.66
CA ARG A 79 5.91 -12.67 -17.86
C ARG A 79 4.52 -12.20 -17.43
N LEU A 80 4.38 -11.53 -16.29
CA LEU A 80 3.10 -11.00 -15.81
C LEU A 80 2.54 -9.95 -16.77
N LEU A 81 3.38 -9.10 -17.33
CA LEU A 81 2.98 -8.13 -18.34
C LEU A 81 2.59 -8.80 -19.66
N ALA A 82 3.37 -9.78 -20.13
CA ALA A 82 3.08 -10.52 -21.35
C ALA A 82 1.75 -11.28 -21.29
N GLN A 83 1.39 -11.80 -20.12
CA GLN A 83 0.14 -12.52 -19.89
C GLN A 83 -1.06 -11.59 -19.68
N SER A 84 -0.83 -10.30 -19.44
CA SER A 84 -1.90 -9.35 -19.21
C SER A 84 -2.49 -8.82 -20.51
N SER A 85 -3.78 -9.07 -20.75
CA SER A 85 -4.52 -8.45 -21.88
C SER A 85 -4.58 -6.92 -21.78
N HIS A 86 -4.22 -6.34 -20.64
CA HIS A 86 -4.30 -4.91 -20.36
C HIS A 86 -2.98 -4.36 -19.85
N ALA A 87 -1.84 -4.83 -20.36
CA ALA A 87 -0.50 -4.39 -19.94
C ALA A 87 -0.35 -2.86 -19.94
N ARG A 88 -0.95 -2.17 -20.91
CA ARG A 88 -0.93 -0.70 -21.02
C ARG A 88 -1.62 0.05 -19.85
N LYS A 89 -2.41 -0.64 -19.04
CA LYS A 89 -3.05 -0.07 -17.84
C LYS A 89 -2.22 -0.26 -16.58
N HIS A 90 -1.13 -1.02 -16.67
CA HIS A 90 -0.24 -1.27 -15.54
C HIS A 90 0.73 -0.12 -15.33
N VAL A 91 1.06 0.11 -14.07
CA VAL A 91 2.22 0.89 -13.67
C VAL A 91 3.23 -0.07 -13.07
N VAL A 92 4.45 -0.06 -13.57
CA VAL A 92 5.56 -0.86 -13.06
C VAL A 92 6.47 0.04 -12.26
N VAL A 93 6.72 -0.35 -11.00
CA VAL A 93 7.59 0.40 -10.07
C VAL A 93 8.90 -0.33 -9.93
N SER A 94 9.96 0.22 -10.48
CA SER A 94 11.34 -0.25 -10.34
C SER A 94 12.33 0.80 -10.87
N ASP A 95 13.53 0.87 -10.29
CA ASP A 95 14.65 1.66 -10.79
C ASP A 95 15.59 0.81 -11.69
N ASP A 96 15.36 -0.50 -11.79
CA ASP A 96 16.08 -1.37 -12.69
C ASP A 96 15.77 -1.06 -14.16
N ARG A 97 16.83 -0.82 -14.95
CA ARG A 97 16.70 -0.45 -16.35
C ARG A 97 16.12 -1.56 -17.22
N ALA A 98 16.40 -2.84 -16.88
CA ALA A 98 15.88 -3.98 -17.63
C ALA A 98 14.37 -4.12 -17.39
N VAL A 99 13.94 -4.00 -16.13
CA VAL A 99 12.52 -3.98 -15.76
C VAL A 99 11.78 -2.83 -16.42
N GLN A 100 12.36 -1.62 -16.40
CA GLN A 100 11.77 -0.45 -17.05
C GLN A 100 11.66 -0.60 -18.57
N ALA A 101 12.69 -1.19 -19.22
CA ALA A 101 12.67 -1.43 -20.65
C ALA A 101 11.59 -2.45 -21.03
N SER A 102 11.48 -3.55 -20.29
CA SER A 102 10.42 -4.55 -20.45
C SER A 102 9.03 -3.92 -20.27
N ALA A 103 8.83 -3.14 -19.22
CA ALA A 103 7.56 -2.45 -18.97
C ALA A 103 7.14 -1.57 -20.16
N ARG A 104 8.05 -0.75 -20.67
CA ARG A 104 7.80 0.10 -21.85
C ARG A 104 7.53 -0.73 -23.11
N HIS A 105 8.22 -1.85 -23.29
CA HIS A 105 7.99 -2.76 -24.42
C HIS A 105 6.55 -3.27 -24.44
N HIS A 106 5.99 -3.60 -23.27
CA HIS A 106 4.58 -4.00 -23.12
C HIS A 106 3.61 -2.82 -23.09
N GLY A 107 4.10 -1.59 -23.20
CA GLY A 107 3.29 -0.37 -23.18
C GLY A 107 2.81 0.04 -21.79
N ALA A 108 3.36 -0.54 -20.72
CA ALA A 108 3.06 -0.16 -19.34
C ALA A 108 3.75 1.17 -18.97
N GLU A 109 3.15 1.91 -18.04
CA GLU A 109 3.78 3.09 -17.44
C GLU A 109 4.87 2.66 -16.45
N VAL A 110 5.92 3.46 -16.35
CA VAL A 110 7.03 3.23 -15.43
C VAL A 110 7.06 4.31 -14.36
N MET A 111 7.21 3.90 -13.11
CA MET A 111 7.42 4.75 -11.94
C MET A 111 8.71 4.35 -11.24
N THR A 112 9.49 5.32 -10.78
CA THR A 112 10.69 5.05 -9.97
C THR A 112 10.31 4.64 -8.55
N GLY A 113 11.17 3.84 -7.90
CA GLY A 113 11.01 3.46 -6.50
C GLY A 113 10.99 4.68 -5.58
N GLU A 114 11.84 5.68 -5.84
CA GLU A 114 11.87 6.95 -5.11
C GLU A 114 10.52 7.67 -5.15
N ARG A 115 9.94 7.85 -6.35
CA ARG A 115 8.64 8.49 -6.51
C ARG A 115 7.53 7.72 -5.79
N PHE A 116 7.55 6.40 -5.89
CA PHE A 116 6.58 5.55 -5.22
C PHE A 116 6.64 5.70 -3.70
N LEU A 117 7.84 5.56 -3.11
CA LEU A 117 8.05 5.72 -1.67
C LEU A 117 7.70 7.12 -1.18
N TRP A 118 8.03 8.16 -1.95
CA TRP A 118 7.64 9.54 -1.64
C TRP A 118 6.11 9.68 -1.54
N GLN A 119 5.36 9.07 -2.46
CA GLN A 119 3.90 9.10 -2.43
C GLN A 119 3.35 8.36 -1.21
N LEU A 120 3.93 7.22 -0.83
CA LEU A 120 3.55 6.50 0.38
C LEU A 120 3.81 7.35 1.64
N ALA A 121 4.96 8.03 1.70
CA ALA A 121 5.29 8.93 2.81
C ALA A 121 4.30 10.09 2.94
N GLN A 122 3.94 10.72 1.82
CA GLN A 122 2.94 11.80 1.79
C GLN A 122 1.58 11.32 2.31
N ASP A 123 1.14 10.15 1.89
CA ASP A 123 -0.15 9.61 2.33
C ASP A 123 -0.15 9.25 3.81
N ALA A 124 0.96 8.73 4.33
CA ALA A 124 1.12 8.46 5.76
C ALA A 124 1.10 9.75 6.61
N GLN A 125 1.72 10.84 6.11
CA GLN A 125 1.72 12.14 6.79
C GLN A 125 0.32 12.77 6.81
N ARG A 126 -0.42 12.71 5.70
CA ARG A 126 -1.80 13.21 5.63
C ARG A 126 -2.71 12.52 6.63
N ARG A 127 -2.60 11.20 6.78
CA ARG A 127 -3.38 10.43 7.75
C ARG A 127 -3.02 10.75 9.21
N ARG A 128 -1.77 11.14 9.50
CA ARG A 128 -1.37 11.61 10.84
C ARG A 128 -1.89 12.99 11.16
N GLY A 129 -2.11 13.83 10.15
CA GLY A 129 -2.68 15.17 10.29
C GLY A 129 -4.21 15.23 10.29
N GLU A 130 -4.90 14.15 9.88
CA GLU A 130 -6.34 14.01 10.11
C GLU A 130 -6.55 13.69 11.60
N PRO A 131 -7.22 14.57 12.37
CA PRO A 131 -7.60 14.21 13.72
C PRO A 131 -8.46 12.94 13.66
N GLU A 132 -8.32 12.08 14.65
CA GLU A 132 -9.06 10.81 14.84
C GLU A 132 -10.58 11.01 15.02
N LEU A 133 -11.14 12.08 14.48
CA LEU A 133 -12.53 12.55 14.58
C LEU A 133 -13.52 11.78 13.71
N ARG A 134 -13.10 10.68 13.08
CA ARG A 134 -14.00 9.76 12.37
C ARG A 134 -13.77 8.29 12.73
N ARG A 135 -13.53 7.98 13.99
CA ARG A 135 -14.15 6.79 14.53
C ARG A 135 -15.56 7.20 14.88
N ASP A 136 -16.53 6.58 14.24
CA ASP A 136 -17.92 6.67 14.63
C ASP A 136 -17.99 6.49 16.15
N VAL A 137 -18.04 7.59 16.88
CA VAL A 137 -18.58 7.59 18.21
C VAL A 137 -20.05 7.36 17.98
N HIS A 138 -20.42 6.09 17.88
CA HIS A 138 -21.79 5.70 18.11
C HIS A 138 -22.05 6.05 19.57
N LEU A 139 -22.45 7.30 19.78
CA LEU A 139 -23.01 7.73 21.05
C LEU A 139 -24.31 6.93 21.15
N ASP A 140 -24.25 5.82 21.89
CA ASP A 140 -25.48 5.15 22.27
C ASP A 140 -26.33 6.13 23.10
N ASP A 141 -27.62 6.02 23.01
CA ASP A 141 -28.59 6.88 23.71
C ASP A 141 -28.32 6.97 25.22
N ALA A 142 -27.66 5.98 25.81
CA ALA A 142 -27.29 5.93 27.22
C ALA A 142 -26.14 6.88 27.55
N SER A 143 -25.13 7.00 26.67
CA SER A 143 -24.02 7.94 26.83
C SER A 143 -24.49 9.38 26.69
N THR A 144 -25.38 9.64 25.73
CA THR A 144 -25.95 10.98 25.51
C THR A 144 -26.78 11.42 26.71
N ARG A 145 -27.62 10.56 27.30
CA ARG A 145 -28.41 10.88 28.50
C ARG A 145 -27.51 11.17 29.71
N ARG A 146 -26.47 10.38 29.94
CA ARG A 146 -25.52 10.58 31.03
C ARG A 146 -24.81 11.94 30.93
N TRP A 147 -24.45 12.39 29.72
CA TRP A 147 -23.87 13.71 29.48
C TRP A 147 -24.88 14.85 29.74
N MET A 148 -26.12 14.66 29.33
CA MET A 148 -27.19 15.65 29.60
C MET A 148 -27.50 15.80 31.08
N ASP A 149 -27.50 14.68 31.83
CA ASP A 149 -27.67 14.72 33.32
C ASP A 149 -26.50 15.39 34.01
N GLU A 150 -25.26 15.15 33.58
CA GLU A 150 -24.05 15.70 34.17
C GLU A 150 -23.92 17.23 33.91
N LEU A 151 -24.47 17.71 32.78
CA LEU A 151 -24.51 19.13 32.42
C LEU A 151 -25.78 19.87 32.91
N GLY A 152 -26.69 19.18 33.62
CA GLY A 152 -27.92 19.77 34.15
C GLY A 152 -28.90 20.23 33.06
N LEU A 153 -28.84 19.63 31.88
CA LEU A 153 -29.70 19.97 30.75
C LEU A 153 -30.88 18.97 30.58
N SER A 154 -31.28 18.29 31.65
CA SER A 154 -32.50 17.47 31.65
C SER A 154 -33.70 18.42 31.52
N GLU A 155 -34.45 18.29 30.43
CA GLU A 155 -35.72 19.02 30.27
C GLU A 155 -36.74 18.48 31.28
N ASP A 156 -36.84 19.12 32.41
CA ASP A 156 -38.08 19.10 33.22
C ASP A 156 -39.05 20.04 32.51
N THR A 157 -39.97 19.47 31.77
CA THR A 157 -41.18 20.16 31.31
C THR A 157 -42.34 19.70 32.14
N PRO A 158 -43.07 20.64 32.80
CA PRO A 158 -44.29 20.32 33.59
C PRO A 158 -45.44 19.83 32.75
#